data_60a4e8e3f5f58a6f87e06c9b30487412
#
_entry.id   60a4e8e3f5f58a6f87e06c9b30487412
#
_cell.length_a   1.000
_cell.length_b   1.000
_cell.length_c   1.000
_cell.angle_alpha   90.00
_cell.angle_beta   90.00
_cell.angle_gamma   90.00
#
_symmetry.space_group_name_H-M   'P 1'
#
loop_
_entity.id
_entity.type
_entity.pdbx_description
1 polymer ?
#
loop_
_entity_poly.entity_id
_entity_poly.type
_entity_poly.pdbx_seq_one_letter_code
_entity_poly.pdbx_strand_id
1 'polypeptide(L)'
;MRRKLLPFHDERSCKIDMIVIHAVAYSPEQAIQTFVDNNVSSHYVIGEDGTVWQLTGEKHRAWHAGKSFWRGVDDINSHGIGIELCSPTLGQTVFPSAQQKALTALLQRLIKKYKIKPENIVGHSDIAPTRKPDPGKAFFWKALAEQGIGFWYDSHDADCLTEKNPEALLKIIGYDTADLQAALFAFCRRFVPEMIPTVKDLKALVETPVDCSLHLEHNAEVLKILKAVAYKYLTASNTPCKI
;
A
#
# COMPACT_ATOMS: atom_id res chain seq x y z
N MET A 1 19.31 -11.27 5.37
CA MET A 1 18.35 -11.59 4.29
C MET A 1 18.55 -13.03 3.85
N ARG A 2 17.48 -13.81 3.84
CA ARG A 2 17.45 -15.19 3.34
C ARG A 2 16.97 -15.19 1.88
N ARG A 3 17.18 -16.30 1.16
CA ARG A 3 16.82 -16.39 -0.26
C ARG A 3 16.17 -17.72 -0.58
N LYS A 4 14.95 -17.68 -1.17
CA LYS A 4 14.23 -18.86 -1.67
C LYS A 4 13.46 -18.43 -2.92
N LEU A 5 14.11 -18.48 -4.08
CA LEU A 5 13.52 -18.01 -5.32
C LEU A 5 12.41 -18.96 -5.78
N LEU A 6 11.26 -18.36 -6.14
CA LEU A 6 10.09 -19.02 -6.72
C LEU A 6 10.08 -18.84 -8.25
N PRO A 7 9.54 -19.80 -9.01
CA PRO A 7 9.51 -19.73 -10.47
C PRO A 7 8.35 -18.88 -11.03
N PHE A 8 7.45 -18.38 -10.19
CA PHE A 8 6.21 -17.68 -10.59
C PHE A 8 6.50 -16.20 -10.87
N HIS A 9 7.12 -15.93 -12.00
CA HIS A 9 7.43 -14.57 -12.46
C HIS A 9 7.66 -14.60 -13.98
N ASP A 10 7.59 -13.44 -14.59
CA ASP A 10 7.94 -13.20 -15.97
C ASP A 10 8.85 -11.96 -16.12
N GLU A 11 9.06 -11.50 -17.34
CA GLU A 11 9.82 -10.28 -17.59
C GLU A 11 8.95 -9.05 -17.39
N ARG A 12 9.56 -7.95 -16.93
CA ARG A 12 8.89 -6.66 -16.81
C ARG A 12 8.72 -6.00 -18.17
N SER A 13 7.58 -5.36 -18.38
CA SER A 13 7.31 -4.52 -19.55
C SER A 13 7.89 -3.10 -19.41
N CYS A 14 8.28 -2.71 -18.18
CA CYS A 14 8.72 -1.34 -17.88
C CYS A 14 9.74 -1.30 -16.71
N LYS A 15 10.24 -0.10 -16.41
CA LYS A 15 11.13 0.15 -15.27
C LYS A 15 10.38 0.03 -13.94
N ILE A 16 11.14 -0.32 -12.89
CA ILE A 16 10.65 -0.32 -11.51
C ILE A 16 10.56 1.13 -11.03
N ASP A 17 9.37 1.58 -10.66
CA ASP A 17 9.12 2.92 -10.11
C ASP A 17 8.05 2.93 -9.00
N MET A 18 7.65 1.74 -8.50
CA MET A 18 6.64 1.60 -7.46
C MET A 18 7.04 0.55 -6.42
N ILE A 19 6.55 0.72 -5.19
CA ILE A 19 6.57 -0.31 -4.14
C ILE A 19 5.13 -0.52 -3.67
N VAL A 20 4.73 -1.79 -3.58
CA VAL A 20 3.43 -2.19 -3.03
C VAL A 20 3.65 -2.97 -1.74
N ILE A 21 3.08 -2.46 -0.66
CA ILE A 21 3.11 -3.10 0.66
C ILE A 21 1.88 -3.97 0.80
N HIS A 22 2.12 -5.23 1.17
CA HIS A 22 1.10 -6.24 1.43
C HIS A 22 1.19 -6.74 2.87
N ALA A 23 0.18 -7.46 3.30
CA ALA A 23 0.25 -8.27 4.51
C ALA A 23 -0.44 -9.62 4.28
N VAL A 24 0.10 -10.66 4.91
CA VAL A 24 -0.46 -12.03 4.89
C VAL A 24 -0.61 -12.56 6.31
N ALA A 25 -1.70 -13.29 6.56
CA ALA A 25 -2.01 -13.86 7.89
C ALA A 25 -1.27 -15.18 8.15
N TYR A 26 -0.01 -15.27 7.75
CA TYR A 26 0.80 -16.48 7.77
C TYR A 26 2.19 -16.23 8.34
N SER A 27 2.86 -17.28 8.84
CA SER A 27 4.32 -17.25 9.03
C SER A 27 5.03 -17.13 7.67
N PRO A 28 6.33 -16.76 7.64
CA PRO A 28 7.07 -16.71 6.38
C PRO A 28 7.05 -18.03 5.60
N GLU A 29 7.16 -19.16 6.28
CA GLU A 29 7.16 -20.50 5.67
C GLU A 29 5.79 -20.83 5.08
N GLN A 30 4.71 -20.54 5.82
CA GLN A 30 3.33 -20.72 5.35
C GLN A 30 3.01 -19.80 4.17
N ALA A 31 3.43 -18.53 4.22
CA ALA A 31 3.26 -17.56 3.12
C ALA A 31 3.95 -18.06 1.85
N ILE A 32 5.20 -18.53 1.96
CA ILE A 32 5.95 -19.10 0.84
C ILE A 32 5.23 -20.33 0.26
N GLN A 33 4.74 -21.22 1.13
CA GLN A 33 3.99 -22.41 0.67
C GLN A 33 2.71 -22.01 -0.03
N THR A 34 1.95 -21.05 0.53
CA THR A 34 0.71 -20.52 -0.08
C THR A 34 0.98 -19.92 -1.46
N PHE A 35 2.10 -19.24 -1.65
CA PHE A 35 2.48 -18.71 -2.96
C PHE A 35 2.78 -19.82 -3.97
N VAL A 36 3.44 -20.90 -3.53
CA VAL A 36 3.67 -22.08 -4.37
C VAL A 36 2.36 -22.73 -4.76
N ASP A 37 1.47 -22.96 -3.81
CA ASP A 37 0.21 -23.67 -4.04
C ASP A 37 -0.74 -22.88 -4.97
N ASN A 38 -0.66 -21.56 -4.97
CA ASN A 38 -1.51 -20.68 -5.79
C ASN A 38 -0.81 -20.14 -7.06
N ASN A 39 0.42 -20.56 -7.34
CA ASN A 39 1.21 -20.07 -8.49
C ASN A 39 1.30 -18.53 -8.54
N VAL A 40 1.50 -17.90 -7.39
CA VAL A 40 1.71 -16.46 -7.25
C VAL A 40 3.07 -16.18 -6.59
N SER A 41 3.49 -14.93 -6.56
CA SER A 41 4.77 -14.56 -5.95
C SER A 41 4.76 -13.13 -5.44
N SER A 42 5.70 -12.84 -4.57
CA SER A 42 6.10 -11.48 -4.20
C SER A 42 7.63 -11.39 -4.25
N HIS A 43 8.19 -10.18 -4.23
CA HIS A 43 9.65 -10.04 -4.23
C HIS A 43 10.24 -10.34 -2.86
N TYR A 44 9.55 -9.92 -1.80
CA TYR A 44 10.01 -10.06 -0.42
C TYR A 44 8.88 -10.50 0.51
N VAL A 45 9.26 -11.27 1.52
CA VAL A 45 8.45 -11.56 2.71
C VAL A 45 9.25 -11.16 3.94
N ILE A 46 8.62 -10.49 4.90
CA ILE A 46 9.24 -10.08 6.16
C ILE A 46 8.46 -10.70 7.32
N GLY A 47 9.14 -11.54 8.11
CA GLY A 47 8.59 -12.14 9.31
C GLY A 47 8.41 -11.12 10.45
N GLU A 48 7.60 -11.45 11.44
CA GLU A 48 7.40 -10.63 12.64
C GLU A 48 8.69 -10.38 13.42
N ASP A 49 9.65 -11.30 13.33
CA ASP A 49 11.01 -11.21 13.90
C ASP A 49 11.96 -10.28 13.10
N GLY A 50 11.49 -9.72 11.99
CA GLY A 50 12.28 -8.89 11.08
C GLY A 50 13.14 -9.69 10.09
N THR A 51 13.03 -11.01 10.03
CA THR A 51 13.72 -11.81 9.02
C THR A 51 13.18 -11.51 7.63
N VAL A 52 14.05 -11.09 6.72
CA VAL A 52 13.69 -10.76 5.33
C VAL A 52 14.02 -11.94 4.41
N TRP A 53 13.04 -12.41 3.67
CA TRP A 53 13.17 -13.41 2.61
C TRP A 53 13.03 -12.76 1.24
N GLN A 54 13.93 -13.05 0.32
CA GLN A 54 13.79 -12.72 -1.10
C GLN A 54 13.25 -13.92 -1.86
N LEU A 55 12.09 -13.76 -2.51
CA LEU A 55 11.40 -14.84 -3.24
C LEU A 55 11.43 -14.66 -4.75
N THR A 56 11.59 -13.44 -5.24
CA THR A 56 11.74 -13.14 -6.67
C THR A 56 12.86 -12.12 -6.86
N GLY A 57 13.64 -12.30 -7.91
CA GLY A 57 14.66 -11.31 -8.28
C GLY A 57 14.00 -9.98 -8.68
N GLU A 58 14.48 -8.85 -8.16
CA GLU A 58 13.87 -7.53 -8.41
C GLU A 58 13.67 -7.20 -9.89
N LYS A 59 14.58 -7.71 -10.76
CA LYS A 59 14.50 -7.51 -12.22
C LYS A 59 13.29 -8.21 -12.87
N HIS A 60 12.71 -9.20 -12.22
CA HIS A 60 11.56 -9.93 -12.73
C HIS A 60 10.25 -9.32 -12.24
N ARG A 61 9.19 -9.57 -12.99
CA ARG A 61 7.83 -9.20 -12.67
C ARG A 61 7.21 -10.30 -11.79
N ALA A 62 7.16 -10.08 -10.48
CA ALA A 62 6.42 -10.95 -9.56
C ALA A 62 4.91 -10.72 -9.68
N TRP A 63 4.13 -11.75 -9.37
CA TRP A 63 2.66 -11.74 -9.49
C TRP A 63 2.01 -11.51 -8.14
N HIS A 64 2.01 -10.23 -7.66
CA HIS A 64 1.56 -9.86 -6.31
C HIS A 64 0.35 -8.91 -6.29
N ALA A 65 0.17 -8.06 -7.33
CA ALA A 65 -0.86 -7.00 -7.31
C ALA A 65 -2.22 -7.48 -7.85
N GLY A 66 -2.23 -8.45 -8.78
CA GLY A 66 -3.44 -8.86 -9.49
C GLY A 66 -4.05 -7.69 -10.29
N LYS A 67 -5.37 -7.71 -10.52
CA LYS A 67 -6.08 -6.58 -11.15
C LYS A 67 -6.02 -5.40 -10.18
N SER A 68 -5.42 -4.30 -10.63
CA SER A 68 -5.09 -3.15 -9.78
C SER A 68 -4.88 -1.89 -10.62
N PHE A 69 -4.94 -0.73 -9.99
CA PHE A 69 -4.77 0.55 -10.65
C PHE A 69 -4.13 1.57 -9.68
N TRP A 70 -3.21 2.38 -10.18
CA TRP A 70 -2.69 3.53 -9.46
C TRP A 70 -2.18 4.60 -10.42
N ARG A 71 -2.71 5.85 -10.31
CA ARG A 71 -2.22 7.02 -11.06
C ARG A 71 -2.10 6.79 -12.57
N GLY A 72 -3.09 6.12 -13.17
CA GLY A 72 -3.11 5.84 -14.61
C GLY A 72 -2.38 4.56 -15.03
N VAL A 73 -1.86 3.78 -14.07
CA VAL A 73 -1.15 2.52 -14.32
C VAL A 73 -2.02 1.35 -13.87
N ASP A 74 -2.18 0.33 -14.70
CA ASP A 74 -2.94 -0.90 -14.46
C ASP A 74 -2.07 -2.18 -14.42
N ASP A 75 -0.87 -2.18 -15.01
CA ASP A 75 0.11 -3.28 -14.85
C ASP A 75 1.07 -3.02 -13.68
N ILE A 76 0.50 -2.97 -12.48
CA ILE A 76 1.27 -2.70 -11.25
C ILE A 76 2.35 -3.76 -11.01
N ASN A 77 2.16 -5.01 -11.44
CA ASN A 77 3.17 -6.06 -11.31
C ASN A 77 4.46 -5.71 -12.07
N SER A 78 4.39 -5.08 -13.23
CA SER A 78 5.58 -4.63 -13.98
C SER A 78 6.26 -3.42 -13.35
N HIS A 79 5.50 -2.49 -12.78
CA HIS A 79 6.00 -1.29 -12.11
C HIS A 79 6.51 -1.55 -10.68
N GLY A 80 5.89 -2.48 -9.97
CA GLY A 80 6.01 -2.63 -8.52
C GLY A 80 7.06 -3.64 -8.05
N ILE A 81 7.64 -3.34 -6.88
CA ILE A 81 8.26 -4.34 -5.99
C ILE A 81 7.23 -4.66 -4.90
N GLY A 82 6.72 -5.89 -4.87
CA GLY A 82 5.81 -6.36 -3.82
C GLY A 82 6.59 -6.80 -2.58
N ILE A 83 6.14 -6.34 -1.40
CA ILE A 83 6.71 -6.70 -0.09
C ILE A 83 5.58 -7.15 0.82
N GLU A 84 5.62 -8.39 1.25
CA GLU A 84 4.65 -9.00 2.15
C GLU A 84 5.11 -8.93 3.61
N LEU A 85 4.26 -8.47 4.49
CA LEU A 85 4.48 -8.52 5.92
C LEU A 85 3.67 -9.67 6.53
N CYS A 86 4.34 -10.57 7.25
CA CYS A 86 3.63 -11.56 8.05
C CYS A 86 2.92 -10.85 9.22
N SER A 87 1.59 -10.93 9.25
CA SER A 87 0.76 -10.32 10.28
C SER A 87 -0.44 -11.22 10.54
N PRO A 88 -0.50 -11.92 11.69
CA PRO A 88 -1.61 -12.83 12.01
C PRO A 88 -2.98 -12.18 11.97
N THR A 89 -3.04 -10.86 12.01
CA THR A 89 -4.27 -10.06 11.99
C THR A 89 -4.50 -9.29 10.69
N LEU A 90 -3.70 -9.53 9.64
CA LEU A 90 -3.72 -8.74 8.39
C LEU A 90 -3.63 -7.22 8.65
N GLY A 91 -2.77 -6.82 9.60
CA GLY A 91 -2.57 -5.42 9.94
C GLY A 91 -3.77 -4.77 10.65
N GLN A 92 -4.62 -5.54 11.35
CA GLN A 92 -5.60 -4.98 12.26
C GLN A 92 -4.98 -4.57 13.60
N THR A 93 -3.79 -5.10 13.93
CA THR A 93 -2.98 -4.76 15.10
C THR A 93 -1.60 -4.27 14.69
N VAL A 94 -0.91 -3.62 15.63
CA VAL A 94 0.41 -3.02 15.42
C VAL A 94 1.45 -4.06 15.01
N PHE A 95 2.24 -3.75 14.01
CA PHE A 95 3.35 -4.56 13.53
C PHE A 95 4.53 -4.52 14.54
N PRO A 96 5.23 -5.64 14.79
CA PRO A 96 6.38 -5.68 15.68
C PRO A 96 7.50 -4.73 15.26
N SER A 97 8.21 -4.14 16.24
CA SER A 97 9.28 -3.16 15.97
C SER A 97 10.43 -3.74 15.14
N ALA A 98 10.73 -5.03 15.29
CA ALA A 98 11.76 -5.71 14.48
C ALA A 98 11.35 -5.74 13.00
N GLN A 99 10.08 -6.05 12.71
CA GLN A 99 9.53 -6.05 11.36
C GLN A 99 9.47 -4.64 10.75
N GLN A 100 9.04 -3.63 11.54
CA GLN A 100 9.03 -2.23 11.11
C GLN A 100 10.45 -1.76 10.71
N LYS A 101 11.46 -2.04 11.53
CA LYS A 101 12.87 -1.70 11.25
C LYS A 101 13.37 -2.39 9.98
N ALA A 102 13.07 -3.68 9.82
CA ALA A 102 13.46 -4.46 8.64
C ALA A 102 12.82 -3.91 7.35
N LEU A 103 11.52 -3.60 7.40
CA LEU A 103 10.82 -2.97 6.27
C LEU A 103 11.41 -1.60 5.93
N THR A 104 11.61 -0.73 6.92
CA THR A 104 12.17 0.61 6.72
C THR A 104 13.53 0.55 6.02
N ALA A 105 14.42 -0.32 6.48
CA ALA A 105 15.75 -0.51 5.86
C ALA A 105 15.65 -1.03 4.42
N LEU A 106 14.72 -1.96 4.15
CA LEU A 106 14.48 -2.47 2.80
C LEU A 106 13.94 -1.38 1.89
N LEU A 107 12.96 -0.58 2.35
CA LEU A 107 12.37 0.53 1.60
C LEU A 107 13.42 1.58 1.24
N GLN A 108 14.24 2.03 2.18
CA GLN A 108 15.32 3.00 1.94
C GLN A 108 16.29 2.51 0.86
N ARG A 109 16.66 1.22 0.90
CA ARG A 109 17.50 0.60 -0.11
C ARG A 109 16.86 0.60 -1.50
N LEU A 110 15.58 0.20 -1.59
CA LEU A 110 14.85 0.13 -2.86
C LEU A 110 14.59 1.52 -3.45
N ILE A 111 14.18 2.48 -2.61
CA ILE A 111 13.95 3.88 -3.01
C ILE A 111 15.23 4.48 -3.60
N LYS A 112 16.37 4.31 -2.90
CA LYS A 112 17.66 4.81 -3.38
C LYS A 112 18.07 4.14 -4.70
N LYS A 113 17.90 2.81 -4.81
CA LYS A 113 18.31 2.05 -5.99
C LYS A 113 17.50 2.40 -7.24
N TYR A 114 16.17 2.50 -7.10
CA TYR A 114 15.25 2.67 -8.23
C TYR A 114 14.72 4.09 -8.37
N LYS A 115 15.12 5.01 -7.48
CA LYS A 115 14.66 6.41 -7.45
C LYS A 115 13.12 6.49 -7.37
N ILE A 116 12.53 5.62 -6.54
CA ILE A 116 11.08 5.53 -6.39
C ILE A 116 10.57 6.80 -5.71
N LYS A 117 9.58 7.42 -6.32
CA LYS A 117 8.97 8.63 -5.79
C LYS A 117 8.03 8.32 -4.62
N PRO A 118 7.89 9.25 -3.64
CA PRO A 118 7.04 9.03 -2.47
C PRO A 118 5.58 8.67 -2.79
N GLU A 119 5.00 9.25 -3.85
CA GLU A 119 3.64 8.99 -4.31
C GLU A 119 3.41 7.58 -4.84
N ASN A 120 4.48 6.84 -5.12
CA ASN A 120 4.45 5.47 -5.64
C ASN A 120 4.79 4.42 -4.57
N ILE A 121 4.73 4.77 -3.28
CA ILE A 121 4.82 3.83 -2.17
C ILE A 121 3.41 3.64 -1.60
N VAL A 122 2.79 2.53 -1.94
CA VAL A 122 1.36 2.29 -1.77
C VAL A 122 1.08 0.98 -1.05
N GLY A 123 -0.10 0.86 -0.46
CA GLY A 123 -0.65 -0.40 0.04
C GLY A 123 -1.42 -1.16 -1.04
N HIS A 124 -1.61 -2.46 -0.85
CA HIS A 124 -2.43 -3.27 -1.75
C HIS A 124 -3.88 -2.74 -1.79
N SER A 125 -4.40 -2.29 -0.64
CA SER A 125 -5.72 -1.66 -0.57
C SER A 125 -5.81 -0.34 -1.36
N ASP A 126 -4.71 0.41 -1.50
CA ASP A 126 -4.72 1.65 -2.29
C ASP A 126 -4.92 1.36 -3.79
N ILE A 127 -4.31 0.29 -4.29
CA ILE A 127 -4.33 -0.07 -5.72
C ILE A 127 -5.44 -1.04 -6.11
N ALA A 128 -6.09 -1.67 -5.14
CA ALA A 128 -7.17 -2.65 -5.36
C ALA A 128 -8.26 -2.52 -4.28
N PRO A 129 -8.87 -1.34 -4.12
CA PRO A 129 -9.72 -0.99 -2.97
C PRO A 129 -10.94 -1.91 -2.78
N THR A 130 -11.51 -2.42 -3.86
CA THR A 130 -12.68 -3.33 -3.83
C THR A 130 -12.33 -4.75 -3.42
N ARG A 131 -11.04 -5.14 -3.45
CA ARG A 131 -10.62 -6.55 -3.30
C ARG A 131 -9.72 -6.81 -2.11
N LYS A 132 -9.01 -5.78 -1.63
CA LYS A 132 -7.86 -5.99 -0.74
C LYS A 132 -7.91 -5.10 0.52
N PRO A 133 -7.82 -5.72 1.71
CA PRO A 133 -7.75 -4.98 2.97
C PRO A 133 -6.32 -4.63 3.41
N ASP A 134 -5.30 -5.32 2.88
CA ASP A 134 -3.91 -5.22 3.31
C ASP A 134 -3.19 -3.96 2.77
N PRO A 135 -2.20 -3.44 3.48
CA PRO A 135 -1.55 -3.96 4.69
C PRO A 135 -2.33 -3.74 6.00
N GLY A 136 -3.57 -3.25 5.96
CA GLY A 136 -4.44 -3.07 7.11
C GLY A 136 -4.34 -1.69 7.77
N LYS A 137 -5.31 -1.40 8.64
CA LYS A 137 -5.48 -0.06 9.24
C LYS A 137 -4.41 0.30 10.27
N ALA A 138 -3.75 -0.68 10.88
CA ALA A 138 -2.69 -0.44 11.86
C ALA A 138 -1.29 -0.36 11.23
N PHE A 139 -1.20 -0.29 9.90
CA PHE A 139 0.08 -0.10 9.24
C PHE A 139 0.64 1.32 9.51
N PHE A 140 1.92 1.42 9.75
CA PHE A 140 2.61 2.59 10.28
C PHE A 140 3.02 3.64 9.23
N TRP A 141 2.10 4.00 8.32
CA TRP A 141 2.34 4.95 7.23
C TRP A 141 2.92 6.29 7.69
N LYS A 142 2.39 6.87 8.78
CA LYS A 142 2.86 8.15 9.34
C LYS A 142 4.33 8.07 9.76
N ALA A 143 4.70 7.02 10.50
CA ALA A 143 6.07 6.82 10.96
C ALA A 143 7.08 6.59 9.81
N LEU A 144 6.64 6.01 8.69
CA LEU A 144 7.44 5.91 7.48
C LEU A 144 7.62 7.28 6.81
N ALA A 145 6.55 8.06 6.71
CA ALA A 145 6.60 9.40 6.10
C ALA A 145 7.49 10.38 6.89
N GLU A 146 7.53 10.27 8.22
CA GLU A 146 8.46 11.00 9.09
C GLU A 146 9.94 10.67 8.79
N GLN A 147 10.20 9.54 8.16
CA GLN A 147 11.52 9.11 7.68
C GLN A 147 11.72 9.35 6.17
N GLY A 148 10.84 10.13 5.53
CA GLY A 148 10.90 10.44 4.10
C GLY A 148 10.43 9.30 3.18
N ILE A 149 9.68 8.33 3.70
CA ILE A 149 9.17 7.17 2.95
C ILE A 149 7.66 7.31 2.75
N GLY A 150 7.24 7.56 1.51
CA GLY A 150 5.85 7.85 1.19
C GLY A 150 5.40 9.24 1.64
N PHE A 151 4.09 9.47 1.68
CA PHE A 151 3.48 10.71 2.12
C PHE A 151 2.63 10.54 3.35
N TRP A 152 2.63 11.60 4.16
CA TRP A 152 1.61 11.91 5.15
C TRP A 152 1.18 13.37 4.98
N TYR A 153 0.01 13.73 5.47
CA TYR A 153 -0.55 15.06 5.32
C TYR A 153 -0.15 16.00 6.47
N ASP A 154 -0.19 17.30 6.20
CA ASP A 154 -0.34 18.35 7.19
C ASP A 154 -1.77 18.87 7.13
N SER A 155 -2.48 18.95 8.25
CA SER A 155 -3.88 19.38 8.30
C SER A 155 -4.09 20.82 7.78
N HIS A 156 -3.07 21.67 7.84
CA HIS A 156 -3.10 23.03 7.28
C HIS A 156 -3.17 23.04 5.75
N ASP A 157 -2.69 21.99 5.08
CA ASP A 157 -2.73 21.85 3.62
C ASP A 157 -4.18 21.77 3.08
N ALA A 158 -5.15 21.45 3.93
CA ALA A 158 -6.56 21.34 3.54
C ALA A 158 -7.15 22.68 3.00
N ASP A 159 -6.67 23.80 3.51
CA ASP A 159 -7.15 25.12 3.12
C ASP A 159 -6.54 25.59 1.78
N CYS A 160 -5.52 24.90 1.29
CA CYS A 160 -4.86 25.21 0.03
C CYS A 160 -5.65 24.71 -1.21
N LEU A 161 -6.66 23.84 -1.03
CA LEU A 161 -7.54 23.39 -2.11
C LEU A 161 -8.98 23.86 -1.90
N THR A 162 -9.58 24.41 -2.96
CA THR A 162 -10.99 24.79 -3.00
C THR A 162 -11.91 23.62 -3.37
N GLU A 163 -11.37 22.58 -4.02
CA GLU A 163 -12.12 21.37 -4.40
C GLU A 163 -12.73 20.68 -3.17
N LYS A 164 -13.98 20.26 -3.28
CA LYS A 164 -14.76 19.63 -2.21
C LYS A 164 -15.37 18.28 -2.64
N ASN A 165 -15.28 17.94 -3.93
CA ASN A 165 -15.79 16.66 -4.42
C ASN A 165 -14.81 15.53 -4.05
N PRO A 166 -15.22 14.55 -3.22
CA PRO A 166 -14.34 13.46 -2.80
C PRO A 166 -13.78 12.64 -3.97
N GLU A 167 -14.57 12.42 -5.02
CA GLU A 167 -14.14 11.68 -6.20
C GLU A 167 -13.00 12.41 -6.94
N ALA A 168 -13.13 13.73 -7.13
CA ALA A 168 -12.11 14.56 -7.76
C ALA A 168 -10.80 14.55 -6.95
N LEU A 169 -10.91 14.66 -5.63
CA LEU A 169 -9.75 14.61 -4.72
C LEU A 169 -9.04 13.25 -4.74
N LEU A 170 -9.80 12.13 -4.73
CA LEU A 170 -9.24 10.79 -4.85
C LEU A 170 -8.52 10.57 -6.20
N LYS A 171 -9.07 11.08 -7.30
CA LYS A 171 -8.40 11.05 -8.61
C LYS A 171 -7.09 11.83 -8.62
N ILE A 172 -7.01 12.98 -7.94
CA ILE A 172 -5.76 13.75 -7.78
C ILE A 172 -4.70 12.90 -7.07
N ILE A 173 -5.08 12.16 -6.03
CA ILE A 173 -4.18 11.26 -5.32
C ILE A 173 -3.75 10.10 -6.21
N GLY A 174 -4.70 9.51 -6.95
CA GLY A 174 -4.43 8.45 -7.93
C GLY A 174 -5.24 7.17 -7.78
N TYR A 175 -6.28 7.20 -6.92
CA TYR A 175 -7.20 6.06 -6.75
C TYR A 175 -8.04 5.80 -8.01
N ASP A 176 -8.38 4.54 -8.25
CA ASP A 176 -9.51 4.16 -9.10
C ASP A 176 -10.81 4.51 -8.35
N THR A 177 -11.64 5.35 -8.95
CA THR A 177 -12.90 5.81 -8.37
C THR A 177 -14.13 5.19 -9.02
N ALA A 178 -13.97 4.12 -9.79
CA ALA A 178 -15.10 3.38 -10.37
C ALA A 178 -16.05 2.87 -9.26
N ASP A 179 -15.50 2.57 -8.08
CA ASP A 179 -16.25 2.38 -6.83
C ASP A 179 -15.76 3.42 -5.81
N LEU A 180 -16.51 4.51 -5.68
CA LEU A 180 -16.17 5.63 -4.82
C LEU A 180 -16.10 5.23 -3.34
N GLN A 181 -17.02 4.36 -2.88
CA GLN A 181 -17.04 3.91 -1.49
C GLN A 181 -15.81 3.08 -1.15
N ALA A 182 -15.43 2.17 -2.03
CA ALA A 182 -14.22 1.37 -1.84
C ALA A 182 -12.96 2.24 -1.85
N ALA A 183 -12.87 3.22 -2.74
CA ALA A 183 -11.74 4.15 -2.79
C ALA A 183 -11.63 5.01 -1.52
N LEU A 184 -12.75 5.55 -1.02
CA LEU A 184 -12.82 6.28 0.25
C LEU A 184 -12.44 5.39 1.43
N PHE A 185 -12.93 4.15 1.45
CA PHE A 185 -12.60 3.21 2.52
C PHE A 185 -11.11 2.87 2.55
N ALA A 186 -10.50 2.64 1.38
CA ALA A 186 -9.05 2.42 1.27
C ALA A 186 -8.26 3.66 1.70
N PHE A 187 -8.67 4.85 1.27
CA PHE A 187 -8.11 6.12 1.72
C PHE A 187 -8.17 6.26 3.26
N CYS A 188 -9.33 6.03 3.87
CA CYS A 188 -9.48 6.12 5.32
C CYS A 188 -8.65 5.05 6.05
N ARG A 189 -8.57 3.82 5.52
CA ARG A 189 -7.72 2.78 6.08
C ARG A 189 -6.27 3.23 6.21
N ARG A 190 -5.79 4.06 5.29
CA ARG A 190 -4.44 4.59 5.28
C ARG A 190 -4.26 5.87 6.09
N PHE A 191 -5.13 6.86 5.90
CA PHE A 191 -4.94 8.24 6.39
C PHE A 191 -5.83 8.62 7.57
N VAL A 192 -6.92 7.89 7.80
CA VAL A 192 -7.91 8.13 8.87
C VAL A 192 -8.33 6.80 9.51
N PRO A 193 -7.34 5.97 9.97
CA PRO A 193 -7.61 4.60 10.39
C PRO A 193 -8.55 4.47 11.60
N GLU A 194 -8.72 5.52 12.38
CA GLU A 194 -9.68 5.60 13.49
C GLU A 194 -11.13 5.53 13.01
N MET A 195 -11.43 5.94 11.78
CA MET A 195 -12.77 5.84 11.18
C MET A 195 -13.09 4.41 10.70
N ILE A 196 -12.09 3.53 10.61
CA ILE A 196 -12.28 2.16 10.12
C ILE A 196 -12.38 1.20 11.30
N PRO A 197 -13.46 0.41 11.40
CA PRO A 197 -13.61 -0.55 12.48
C PRO A 197 -12.53 -1.63 12.43
N THR A 198 -12.20 -2.17 13.61
CA THR A 198 -11.29 -3.33 13.69
C THR A 198 -12.10 -4.61 13.45
N VAL A 199 -11.75 -5.34 12.41
CA VAL A 199 -12.39 -6.61 12.05
C VAL A 199 -11.57 -7.77 12.62
N LYS A 200 -12.18 -8.60 13.46
CA LYS A 200 -11.52 -9.78 14.06
C LYS A 200 -11.61 -11.02 13.17
N ASP A 201 -12.69 -11.15 12.43
CA ASP A 201 -12.89 -12.25 11.48
C ASP A 201 -12.12 -11.94 10.19
N LEU A 202 -10.99 -12.59 10.01
CA LEU A 202 -10.13 -12.38 8.83
C LEU A 202 -10.78 -12.87 7.54
N LYS A 203 -11.65 -13.89 7.62
CA LYS A 203 -12.38 -14.36 6.44
C LYS A 203 -13.35 -13.27 5.97
N ALA A 204 -14.15 -12.72 6.88
CA ALA A 204 -15.04 -11.60 6.58
C ALA A 204 -14.25 -10.38 6.07
N LEU A 205 -13.10 -10.06 6.67
CA LEU A 205 -12.25 -8.95 6.24
C LEU A 205 -11.77 -9.11 4.78
N VAL A 206 -11.43 -10.32 4.36
CA VAL A 206 -10.95 -10.60 3.00
C VAL A 206 -12.10 -10.69 1.98
N GLU A 207 -13.22 -11.30 2.37
CA GLU A 207 -14.40 -11.46 1.50
C GLU A 207 -15.17 -10.14 1.32
N THR A 208 -15.17 -9.28 2.36
CA THR A 208 -15.86 -7.99 2.35
C THR A 208 -14.93 -6.89 2.88
N PRO A 209 -13.93 -6.48 2.09
CA PRO A 209 -12.90 -5.54 2.55
C PRO A 209 -13.43 -4.10 2.71
N VAL A 210 -14.64 -3.81 2.28
CA VAL A 210 -15.28 -2.48 2.33
C VAL A 210 -16.56 -2.57 3.14
N ASP A 211 -16.72 -1.66 4.11
CA ASP A 211 -17.97 -1.46 4.83
C ASP A 211 -18.70 -0.23 4.29
N CYS A 212 -19.65 -0.48 3.40
CA CYS A 212 -20.44 0.59 2.77
C CYS A 212 -21.42 1.29 3.73
N SER A 213 -21.59 0.83 4.97
CA SER A 213 -22.48 1.46 5.95
C SER A 213 -21.89 2.73 6.57
N LEU A 214 -20.60 2.98 6.41
CA LEU A 214 -19.90 4.08 7.09
C LEU A 214 -20.14 5.48 6.50
N HIS A 215 -20.71 5.60 5.29
CA HIS A 215 -21.01 6.87 4.63
C HIS A 215 -19.90 7.93 4.73
N LEU A 216 -18.65 7.51 4.46
CA LEU A 216 -17.44 8.31 4.64
C LEU A 216 -17.41 9.58 3.78
N GLU A 217 -18.15 9.60 2.68
CA GLU A 217 -18.26 10.72 1.73
C GLU A 217 -18.90 11.98 2.34
N HIS A 218 -19.67 11.84 3.43
CA HIS A 218 -20.32 12.93 4.15
C HIS A 218 -19.57 13.36 5.42
N ASN A 219 -18.48 12.71 5.74
CA ASN A 219 -17.71 13.01 6.94
C ASN A 219 -16.79 14.22 6.73
N ALA A 220 -17.01 15.30 7.49
CA ALA A 220 -16.26 16.55 7.36
C ALA A 220 -14.75 16.39 7.67
N GLU A 221 -14.38 15.54 8.63
CA GLU A 221 -12.98 15.28 8.97
C GLU A 221 -12.29 14.49 7.86
N VAL A 222 -12.97 13.47 7.31
CA VAL A 222 -12.47 12.71 6.14
C VAL A 222 -12.25 13.66 4.97
N LEU A 223 -13.20 14.55 4.66
CA LEU A 223 -13.06 15.51 3.56
C LEU A 223 -11.90 16.47 3.80
N LYS A 224 -11.72 16.96 5.02
CA LYS A 224 -10.59 17.83 5.38
C LYS A 224 -9.25 17.15 5.14
N ILE A 225 -9.09 15.92 5.63
CA ILE A 225 -7.85 15.16 5.45
C ILE A 225 -7.64 14.79 3.97
N LEU A 226 -8.71 14.43 3.26
CA LEU A 226 -8.65 14.13 1.83
C LEU A 226 -8.13 15.33 1.00
N LYS A 227 -8.56 16.56 1.31
CA LYS A 227 -8.04 17.78 0.70
C LYS A 227 -6.55 17.97 0.99
N ALA A 228 -6.14 17.81 2.25
CA ALA A 228 -4.74 17.95 2.64
C ALA A 228 -3.82 16.92 1.93
N VAL A 229 -4.25 15.66 1.85
CA VAL A 229 -3.54 14.61 1.11
C VAL A 229 -3.49 14.94 -0.38
N ALA A 230 -4.62 15.31 -0.99
CA ALA A 230 -4.68 15.65 -2.42
C ALA A 230 -3.74 16.81 -2.76
N TYR A 231 -3.68 17.85 -1.93
CA TYR A 231 -2.73 18.95 -2.10
C TYR A 231 -1.28 18.47 -2.07
N LYS A 232 -0.93 17.57 -1.14
CA LYS A 232 0.41 16.98 -1.05
C LYS A 232 0.81 16.25 -2.33
N TYR A 233 -0.10 15.43 -2.87
CA TYR A 233 0.12 14.69 -4.11
C TYR A 233 0.23 15.61 -5.34
N LEU A 234 -0.58 16.67 -5.39
CA LEU A 234 -0.57 17.65 -6.47
C LEU A 234 0.76 18.43 -6.51
N THR A 235 1.23 18.89 -5.36
CA THR A 235 2.48 19.68 -5.26
C THR A 235 3.72 18.84 -5.47
N ALA A 236 3.74 17.59 -5.03
CA ALA A 236 4.83 16.66 -5.26
C ALA A 236 5.04 16.35 -6.75
N SER A 237 3.94 16.21 -7.50
CA SER A 237 3.98 15.94 -8.95
C SER A 237 4.57 17.11 -9.74
N ASN A 238 4.48 18.34 -9.22
CA ASN A 238 5.00 19.56 -9.84
C ASN A 238 6.43 19.94 -9.42
N THR A 239 7.02 19.23 -8.46
CA THR A 239 8.38 19.51 -8.01
C THR A 239 9.37 18.83 -8.96
N PRO A 240 10.26 19.58 -9.67
CA PRO A 240 11.30 18.97 -10.49
C PRO A 240 12.18 18.07 -9.61
N CYS A 241 12.49 16.88 -10.09
CA CYS A 241 13.41 15.96 -9.42
C CYS A 241 14.73 16.72 -9.19
N LYS A 242 15.01 17.12 -7.94
CA LYS A 242 16.35 17.61 -7.59
C LYS A 242 17.30 16.43 -7.77
N ILE A 243 18.13 16.54 -8.80
CA ILE A 243 19.20 15.60 -9.18
C ILE A 243 20.27 15.54 -8.07
#